data_05d599648824277dcc6e5c2d1862bcc3
#
_entry.id   05d599648824277dcc6e5c2d1862bcc3
#
_cell.length_a   1.000
_cell.length_b   1.000
_cell.length_c   1.000
_cell.angle_alpha   90.00
_cell.angle_beta   90.00
_cell.angle_gamma   90.00
#
_symmetry.space_group_name_H-M   'P 1'
#
loop_
_entity.id
_entity.type
_entity.pdbx_description
1 polymer ?
#
loop_
_entity_poly.entity_id
_entity_poly.type
_entity_poly.pdbx_seq_one_letter_code
_entity_poly.pdbx_strand_id
1 'polypeptide(L)'
;MAADPKAEEYLIASIRAAMENVRRRTNAPFGAVIARHGTVIATAVNEVDDLCDPTAHAEMQAVRAAARALNSVDLSGCTVYASGYPCPMCLTAMYLSGVEKVYYAYSNEDGAPYGLSAERGYIEIARPLDQREMTLQGLHVRDDGEDLYQAWQGITPASS
;
A
#
# COMPACT_ATOMS: atom_id res chain seq x y z
N MET A 1 17.67 -15.41 3.98
CA MET A 1 17.80 -14.02 4.45
C MET A 1 17.62 -14.01 5.96
N ALA A 2 18.50 -13.35 6.71
CA ALA A 2 18.34 -13.22 8.16
C ALA A 2 17.04 -12.45 8.45
N ALA A 3 16.27 -12.92 9.45
CA ALA A 3 15.09 -12.20 9.91
C ALA A 3 15.51 -10.84 10.49
N ASP A 4 14.71 -9.80 10.27
CA ASP A 4 14.92 -8.51 10.91
C ASP A 4 14.73 -8.69 12.43
N PRO A 5 15.73 -8.40 13.27
CA PRO A 5 15.62 -8.61 14.72
C PRO A 5 14.55 -7.76 15.39
N LYS A 6 14.06 -6.70 14.72
CA LYS A 6 12.98 -5.83 15.18
C LYS A 6 11.62 -6.12 14.54
N ALA A 7 11.52 -7.13 13.67
CA ALA A 7 10.29 -7.41 12.94
C ALA A 7 9.10 -7.64 13.88
N GLU A 8 9.29 -8.42 14.95
CA GLU A 8 8.25 -8.68 15.94
C GLU A 8 7.82 -7.40 16.67
N GLU A 9 8.79 -6.57 17.10
CA GLU A 9 8.51 -5.28 17.75
C GLU A 9 7.64 -4.38 16.87
N TYR A 10 8.00 -4.24 15.59
CA TYR A 10 7.28 -3.37 14.66
C TYR A 10 5.92 -3.94 14.23
N LEU A 11 5.79 -5.27 14.11
CA LEU A 11 4.49 -5.92 13.92
C LEU A 11 3.57 -5.69 15.12
N ILE A 12 4.07 -5.83 16.34
CA ILE A 12 3.30 -5.51 17.54
C ILE A 12 2.89 -4.03 17.54
N ALA A 13 3.76 -3.13 17.13
CA ALA A 13 3.44 -1.70 17.03
C ALA A 13 2.32 -1.46 16.00
N SER A 14 2.34 -2.14 14.83
CA SER A 14 1.28 -2.04 13.83
C SER A 14 -0.06 -2.57 14.35
N ILE A 15 -0.07 -3.68 15.10
CA ILE A 15 -1.27 -4.23 15.74
C ILE A 15 -1.81 -3.26 16.79
N ARG A 16 -0.95 -2.66 17.62
CA ARG A 16 -1.36 -1.66 18.62
C ARG A 16 -2.00 -0.44 17.97
N ALA A 17 -1.44 0.04 16.86
CA ALA A 17 -2.04 1.13 16.09
C ALA A 17 -3.42 0.72 15.55
N ALA A 18 -3.56 -0.50 14.98
CA ALA A 18 -4.84 -1.03 14.51
C ALA A 18 -5.90 -1.09 15.62
N MET A 19 -5.51 -1.45 16.84
CA MET A 19 -6.40 -1.52 18.00
C MET A 19 -7.01 -0.15 18.37
N GLU A 20 -6.38 0.97 18.00
CA GLU A 20 -6.99 2.30 18.18
C GLU A 20 -8.25 2.46 17.32
N ASN A 21 -8.25 1.96 16.07
CA ASN A 21 -9.45 1.97 15.22
C ASN A 21 -10.56 1.10 15.80
N VAL A 22 -10.20 -0.08 16.35
CA VAL A 22 -11.17 -0.95 17.03
C VAL A 22 -11.83 -0.23 18.20
N ARG A 23 -11.05 0.50 19.00
CA ARG A 23 -11.58 1.26 20.15
C ARG A 23 -12.48 2.42 19.73
N ARG A 24 -12.12 3.12 18.67
CA ARG A 24 -12.89 4.23 18.11
C ARG A 24 -14.13 3.74 17.35
N ARG A 25 -14.15 2.50 16.88
CA ARG A 25 -15.23 1.90 16.06
C ARG A 25 -15.53 2.67 14.77
N THR A 26 -14.50 3.28 14.19
CA THR A 26 -14.65 4.12 12.99
C THR A 26 -14.18 3.43 11.72
N ASN A 27 -13.09 2.66 11.79
CA ASN A 27 -12.46 2.09 10.60
C ASN A 27 -12.08 0.62 10.80
N ALA A 28 -11.74 -0.06 9.71
CA ALA A 28 -11.22 -1.43 9.74
C ALA A 28 -9.93 -1.54 10.59
N PRO A 29 -9.71 -2.70 11.27
CA PRO A 29 -8.66 -2.89 12.27
C PRO A 29 -7.28 -3.12 11.63
N PHE A 30 -6.82 -2.18 10.81
CA PHE A 30 -5.52 -2.26 10.16
C PHE A 30 -4.60 -1.12 10.60
N GLY A 31 -3.33 -1.47 10.80
CA GLY A 31 -2.25 -0.56 11.11
C GLY A 31 -0.98 -0.96 10.35
N ALA A 32 -0.11 -0.01 10.09
CA ALA A 32 1.15 -0.23 9.42
C ALA A 32 2.26 0.64 10.02
N VAL A 33 3.47 0.07 10.07
CA VAL A 33 4.71 0.76 10.44
C VAL A 33 5.66 0.67 9.26
N ILE A 34 6.33 1.78 8.93
CA ILE A 34 7.45 1.79 7.99
C ILE A 34 8.71 2.17 8.75
N ALA A 35 9.74 1.34 8.63
CA ALA A 35 11.04 1.59 9.23
C ALA A 35 12.16 1.56 8.18
N ARG A 36 13.23 2.33 8.40
CA ARG A 36 14.44 2.36 7.58
C ARG A 36 15.66 2.31 8.50
N HIS A 37 16.57 1.39 8.25
CA HIS A 37 17.78 1.21 9.07
C HIS A 37 17.49 1.10 10.57
N GLY A 38 16.44 0.36 10.95
CA GLY A 38 16.03 0.15 12.34
C GLY A 38 15.38 1.36 13.04
N THR A 39 15.03 2.40 12.28
CA THR A 39 14.31 3.59 12.79
C THR A 39 12.92 3.67 12.15
N VAL A 40 11.89 3.85 12.97
CA VAL A 40 10.52 4.07 12.49
C VAL A 40 10.42 5.43 11.80
N ILE A 41 9.98 5.43 10.55
CA ILE A 41 9.75 6.62 9.72
C ILE A 41 8.29 7.04 9.76
N ALA A 42 7.36 6.07 9.75
CA ALA A 42 5.93 6.34 9.77
C ALA A 42 5.17 5.22 10.50
N THR A 43 4.09 5.61 11.17
CA THR A 43 3.06 4.71 11.68
C THR A 43 1.72 5.27 11.26
N ALA A 44 0.84 4.41 10.72
CA ALA A 44 -0.46 4.82 10.24
C ALA A 44 -1.51 3.73 10.49
N VAL A 45 -2.77 4.12 10.37
CA VAL A 45 -3.94 3.26 10.53
C VAL A 45 -4.87 3.40 9.33
N ASN A 46 -5.83 2.51 9.20
CA ASN A 46 -6.91 2.62 8.21
C ASN A 46 -7.78 3.84 8.54
N GLU A 47 -8.02 4.69 7.54
CA GLU A 47 -8.83 5.91 7.66
C GLU A 47 -9.87 6.02 6.52
N VAL A 48 -10.27 4.88 5.94
CA VAL A 48 -11.19 4.83 4.77
C VAL A 48 -12.49 5.56 5.06
N ASP A 49 -13.13 5.26 6.19
CA ASP A 49 -14.44 5.85 6.55
C ASP A 49 -14.30 7.31 7.00
N ASP A 50 -13.26 7.62 7.78
CA ASP A 50 -13.04 8.98 8.28
C ASP A 50 -12.74 9.98 7.15
N LEU A 51 -12.02 9.54 6.11
CA LEU A 51 -11.63 10.38 4.98
C LEU A 51 -12.55 10.24 3.76
N CYS A 52 -13.52 9.33 3.79
CA CYS A 52 -14.31 8.94 2.61
C CYS A 52 -13.40 8.62 1.40
N ASP A 53 -12.25 7.99 1.68
CA ASP A 53 -11.24 7.63 0.69
C ASP A 53 -11.03 6.10 0.69
N PRO A 54 -11.51 5.36 -0.34
CA PRO A 54 -11.36 3.91 -0.41
C PRO A 54 -9.90 3.45 -0.52
N THR A 55 -8.97 4.37 -0.76
CA THR A 55 -7.54 4.09 -0.82
C THR A 55 -6.80 4.35 0.49
N ALA A 56 -7.46 4.90 1.52
CA ALA A 56 -6.85 5.25 2.80
C ALA A 56 -6.62 4.04 3.72
N HIS A 57 -6.12 2.93 3.16
CA HIS A 57 -5.65 1.78 3.92
C HIS A 57 -4.43 2.15 4.76
N ALA A 58 -4.19 1.43 5.85
CA ALA A 58 -3.08 1.69 6.77
C ALA A 58 -1.72 1.76 6.06
N GLU A 59 -1.45 0.82 5.16
CA GLU A 59 -0.21 0.77 4.40
C GLU A 59 -0.07 1.96 3.45
N MET A 60 -1.17 2.36 2.78
CA MET A 60 -1.20 3.54 1.90
C MET A 60 -0.93 4.82 2.67
N GLN A 61 -1.54 4.97 3.84
CA GLN A 61 -1.30 6.11 4.73
C GLN A 61 0.15 6.12 5.23
N ALA A 62 0.70 4.95 5.58
CA ALA A 62 2.09 4.82 5.99
C ALA A 62 3.07 5.18 4.85
N VAL A 63 2.83 4.71 3.62
CA VAL A 63 3.62 5.05 2.43
C VAL A 63 3.59 6.56 2.19
N ARG A 64 2.41 7.20 2.22
CA ARG A 64 2.28 8.66 2.07
C ARG A 64 3.03 9.42 3.15
N ALA A 65 2.92 8.98 4.41
CA ALA A 65 3.60 9.62 5.53
C ALA A 65 5.12 9.45 5.44
N ALA A 66 5.61 8.25 5.09
CA ALA A 66 7.03 7.98 4.92
C ALA A 66 7.64 8.80 3.76
N ALA A 67 6.95 8.87 2.61
CA ALA A 67 7.39 9.66 1.46
C ALA A 67 7.54 11.14 1.82
N ARG A 68 6.57 11.70 2.57
CA ARG A 68 6.66 13.08 3.07
C ARG A 68 7.81 13.26 4.06
N ALA A 69 7.96 12.35 5.02
CA ALA A 69 9.01 12.42 6.04
C ALA A 69 10.42 12.34 5.43
N LEU A 70 10.59 11.53 4.37
CA LEU A 70 11.85 11.37 3.65
C LEU A 70 12.03 12.40 2.51
N ASN A 71 10.99 13.18 2.22
CA ASN A 71 10.94 14.08 1.06
C ASN A 71 11.32 13.37 -0.25
N SER A 72 10.84 12.13 -0.43
CA SER A 72 11.16 11.26 -1.56
C SER A 72 10.00 10.32 -1.85
N VAL A 73 9.71 10.07 -3.12
CA VAL A 73 8.81 9.01 -3.56
C VAL A 73 9.49 7.63 -3.59
N ASP A 74 10.83 7.62 -3.56
CA ASP A 74 11.64 6.41 -3.47
C ASP A 74 11.81 6.01 -2.00
N LEU A 75 11.23 4.87 -1.63
CA LEU A 75 11.29 4.27 -0.29
C LEU A 75 12.25 3.07 -0.25
N SER A 76 13.22 3.02 -1.16
CA SER A 76 14.27 2.00 -1.15
C SER A 76 14.98 1.95 0.21
N GLY A 77 15.24 0.74 0.68
CA GLY A 77 15.79 0.49 2.02
C GLY A 77 14.77 0.61 3.16
N CYS A 78 13.50 0.92 2.86
CA CYS A 78 12.43 0.83 3.84
C CYS A 78 11.85 -0.58 3.91
N THR A 79 11.40 -0.97 5.09
CA THR A 79 10.63 -2.19 5.35
C THR A 79 9.27 -1.81 5.91
N VAL A 80 8.22 -2.48 5.44
CA VAL A 80 6.84 -2.30 5.91
C VAL A 80 6.45 -3.44 6.84
N TYR A 81 5.78 -3.12 7.93
CA TYR A 81 5.23 -4.04 8.92
C TYR A 81 3.73 -3.78 9.05
N ALA A 82 2.93 -4.65 8.45
CA ALA A 82 1.48 -4.52 8.40
C ALA A 82 0.82 -5.42 9.44
N SER A 83 -0.24 -4.97 10.09
CA SER A 83 -1.00 -5.80 11.03
C SER A 83 -1.71 -6.95 10.32
N GLY A 84 -2.19 -6.75 9.09
CA GLY A 84 -2.84 -7.77 8.25
C GLY A 84 -2.13 -7.98 6.93
N TYR A 85 -2.56 -9.00 6.19
CA TYR A 85 -2.05 -9.29 4.84
C TYR A 85 -2.37 -8.13 3.89
N PRO A 86 -1.39 -7.51 3.23
CA PRO A 86 -1.62 -6.37 2.36
C PRO A 86 -2.51 -6.72 1.16
N CYS A 87 -3.45 -5.85 0.83
CA CYS A 87 -4.26 -6.04 -0.38
C CYS A 87 -3.44 -5.73 -1.65
N PRO A 88 -3.93 -6.12 -2.86
CA PRO A 88 -3.21 -5.87 -4.12
C PRO A 88 -2.85 -4.40 -4.36
N MET A 89 -3.74 -3.47 -4.01
CA MET A 89 -3.48 -2.02 -4.12
C MET A 89 -2.27 -1.61 -3.28
N CYS A 90 -2.26 -1.99 -1.99
CA CYS A 90 -1.18 -1.66 -1.07
C CYS A 90 0.14 -2.31 -1.49
N LEU A 91 0.10 -3.59 -1.87
CA LEU A 91 1.30 -4.31 -2.31
C LEU A 91 1.91 -3.68 -3.56
N THR A 92 1.07 -3.29 -4.54
CA THR A 92 1.53 -2.62 -5.75
C THR A 92 2.12 -1.25 -5.45
N ALA A 93 1.48 -0.45 -4.58
CA ALA A 93 2.00 0.86 -4.18
C ALA A 93 3.36 0.74 -3.48
N MET A 94 3.52 -0.21 -2.59
CA MET A 94 4.81 -0.49 -1.93
C MET A 94 5.89 -0.90 -2.94
N TYR A 95 5.56 -1.79 -3.87
CA TYR A 95 6.48 -2.20 -4.93
C TYR A 95 6.92 -1.02 -5.81
N LEU A 96 5.97 -0.20 -6.28
CA LEU A 96 6.26 0.96 -7.13
C LEU A 96 7.06 2.05 -6.42
N SER A 97 6.97 2.14 -5.09
CA SER A 97 7.78 3.05 -4.29
C SER A 97 9.14 2.49 -3.85
N GLY A 98 9.55 1.32 -4.34
CA GLY A 98 10.87 0.74 -4.07
C GLY A 98 10.98 0.00 -2.73
N VAL A 99 9.87 -0.26 -2.03
CA VAL A 99 9.89 -1.10 -0.82
C VAL A 99 10.30 -2.53 -1.18
N GLU A 100 11.34 -3.03 -0.54
CA GLU A 100 11.91 -4.35 -0.83
C GLU A 100 11.36 -5.46 0.07
N LYS A 101 10.83 -5.11 1.24
CA LYS A 101 10.41 -6.08 2.23
C LYS A 101 9.13 -5.66 2.95
N VAL A 102 8.22 -6.60 3.06
CA VAL A 102 6.97 -6.45 3.82
C VAL A 102 6.81 -7.63 4.77
N TYR A 103 6.58 -7.35 6.03
CA TYR A 103 6.13 -8.32 7.02
C TYR A 103 4.66 -8.08 7.35
N TYR A 104 3.92 -9.12 7.65
CA TYR A 104 2.55 -9.02 8.12
C TYR A 104 2.32 -9.99 9.29
N ALA A 105 1.38 -9.64 10.18
CA ALA A 105 1.09 -10.44 11.37
C ALA A 105 -0.08 -11.41 11.16
N TYR A 106 -1.21 -10.92 10.62
CA TYR A 106 -2.41 -11.73 10.37
C TYR A 106 -2.53 -12.06 8.89
N SER A 107 -2.77 -13.34 8.58
CA SER A 107 -2.93 -13.84 7.21
C SER A 107 -4.33 -13.54 6.64
N ASN A 108 -4.54 -13.87 5.37
CA ASN A 108 -5.86 -13.83 4.75
C ASN A 108 -6.84 -14.81 5.40
N GLU A 109 -6.34 -15.97 5.82
CA GLU A 109 -7.11 -17.00 6.51
C GLU A 109 -7.59 -16.52 7.87
N ASP A 110 -6.74 -15.78 8.62
CA ASP A 110 -7.12 -15.18 9.90
C ASP A 110 -8.20 -14.11 9.72
N GLY A 111 -8.14 -13.33 8.63
CA GLY A 111 -9.10 -12.26 8.33
C GLY A 111 -10.42 -12.75 7.72
N ALA A 112 -10.42 -13.90 7.04
CA ALA A 112 -11.56 -14.39 6.27
C ALA A 112 -12.87 -14.53 7.06
N PRO A 113 -12.90 -15.07 8.30
CA PRO A 113 -14.13 -15.16 9.09
C PRO A 113 -14.78 -13.81 9.43
N TYR A 114 -14.02 -12.73 9.33
CA TYR A 114 -14.44 -11.36 9.66
C TYR A 114 -14.69 -10.49 8.43
N GLY A 115 -14.58 -11.06 7.20
CA GLY A 115 -14.69 -10.30 5.96
C GLY A 115 -13.49 -9.38 5.67
N LEU A 116 -12.34 -9.66 6.27
CA LEU A 116 -11.12 -8.83 6.19
C LEU A 116 -10.04 -9.44 5.29
N SER A 117 -10.34 -10.52 4.56
CA SER A 117 -9.40 -11.13 3.62
C SER A 117 -9.28 -10.32 2.33
N ALA A 118 -8.05 -10.14 1.85
CA ALA A 118 -7.74 -9.52 0.56
C ALA A 118 -7.76 -10.50 -0.63
N GLU A 119 -8.04 -11.79 -0.39
CA GLU A 119 -7.93 -12.85 -1.37
C GLU A 119 -8.75 -12.60 -2.65
N ARG A 120 -9.99 -12.11 -2.51
CA ARG A 120 -10.84 -11.78 -3.66
C ARG A 120 -10.16 -10.80 -4.63
N GLY A 121 -9.46 -9.80 -4.10
CA GLY A 121 -8.73 -8.84 -4.91
C GLY A 121 -7.59 -9.49 -5.70
N TYR A 122 -6.84 -10.39 -5.07
CA TYR A 122 -5.77 -11.14 -5.75
C TYR A 122 -6.30 -12.05 -6.84
N ILE A 123 -7.40 -12.77 -6.59
CA ILE A 123 -8.06 -13.61 -7.59
C ILE A 123 -8.49 -12.76 -8.78
N GLU A 124 -9.12 -11.61 -8.52
CA GLU A 124 -9.65 -10.74 -9.56
C GLU A 124 -8.56 -10.17 -10.47
N ILE A 125 -7.47 -9.64 -9.91
CA ILE A 125 -6.39 -9.08 -10.74
C ILE A 125 -5.58 -10.15 -11.48
N ALA A 126 -5.58 -11.40 -11.01
CA ALA A 126 -4.93 -12.52 -11.67
C ALA A 126 -5.73 -13.08 -12.87
N ARG A 127 -7.02 -12.76 -12.97
CA ARG A 127 -7.85 -13.20 -14.11
C ARG A 127 -7.41 -12.54 -15.42
N PRO A 128 -7.54 -13.24 -16.55
CA PRO A 128 -7.47 -12.62 -17.86
C PRO A 128 -8.40 -11.41 -17.97
N LEU A 129 -8.03 -10.39 -18.76
CA LEU A 129 -8.78 -9.12 -18.83
C LEU A 129 -10.25 -9.31 -19.23
N ASP A 130 -10.53 -10.26 -20.13
CA ASP A 130 -11.87 -10.60 -20.63
C ASP A 130 -12.73 -11.39 -19.62
N GLN A 131 -12.16 -11.85 -18.52
CA GLN A 131 -12.82 -12.60 -17.45
C GLN A 131 -12.96 -11.83 -16.14
N ARG A 132 -12.55 -10.56 -16.12
CA ARG A 132 -12.64 -9.71 -14.93
C ARG A 132 -14.05 -9.18 -14.72
N GLU A 133 -14.44 -9.01 -13.46
CA GLU A 133 -15.70 -8.37 -13.09
C GLU A 133 -15.71 -6.90 -13.53
N MET A 134 -14.57 -6.22 -13.42
CA MET A 134 -14.39 -4.84 -13.88
C MET A 134 -13.95 -4.82 -15.34
N THR A 135 -14.75 -4.20 -16.19
CA THR A 135 -14.40 -4.02 -17.61
C THR A 135 -13.29 -2.99 -17.76
N LEU A 136 -12.20 -3.38 -18.42
CA LEU A 136 -11.12 -2.49 -18.86
C LEU A 136 -11.11 -2.45 -20.39
N GLN A 137 -11.50 -1.33 -20.97
CA GLN A 137 -11.61 -1.16 -22.42
C GLN A 137 -10.85 0.07 -22.89
N GLY A 138 -9.91 -0.12 -23.82
CA GLY A 138 -9.20 0.96 -24.47
C GLY A 138 -10.03 1.57 -25.61
N LEU A 139 -10.11 2.89 -25.65
CA LEU A 139 -10.59 3.66 -26.79
C LEU A 139 -9.42 4.50 -27.30
N HIS A 140 -8.99 4.21 -28.55
CA HIS A 140 -7.86 4.93 -29.17
C HIS A 140 -8.29 6.32 -29.62
N VAL A 141 -8.47 7.20 -28.64
CA VAL A 141 -8.78 8.62 -28.88
C VAL A 141 -7.49 9.43 -28.78
N ARG A 142 -7.31 10.36 -29.72
CA ARG A 142 -6.25 11.36 -29.69
C ARG A 142 -6.89 12.74 -29.75
N ASP A 143 -6.32 13.69 -29.05
CA ASP A 143 -6.62 15.10 -29.28
C ASP A 143 -5.92 15.56 -30.55
N ASP A 144 -6.49 16.53 -31.25
CA ASP A 144 -5.91 17.10 -32.49
C ASP A 144 -4.62 17.91 -32.23
N GLY A 145 -4.25 18.04 -30.95
CA GLY A 145 -3.05 18.75 -30.50
C GLY A 145 -1.79 17.89 -30.46
N GLU A 146 -0.87 18.28 -29.59
CA GLU A 146 0.40 17.61 -29.38
C GLU A 146 0.18 16.22 -28.71
N ASP A 147 0.99 15.21 -29.08
CA ASP A 147 0.94 13.89 -28.44
C ASP A 147 1.37 13.99 -26.97
N LEU A 148 0.52 13.47 -26.06
CA LEU A 148 0.70 13.58 -24.61
C LEU A 148 2.05 13.04 -24.13
N TYR A 149 2.49 11.92 -24.66
CA TYR A 149 3.75 11.28 -24.21
C TYR A 149 4.98 11.95 -24.82
N GLN A 150 4.86 12.50 -26.05
CA GLN A 150 5.92 13.31 -26.65
C GLN A 150 6.09 14.63 -25.90
N ALA A 151 4.99 15.29 -25.53
CA ALA A 151 5.03 16.48 -24.69
C ALA A 151 5.70 16.23 -23.35
N TRP A 152 5.37 15.11 -22.71
CA TRP A 152 6.03 14.70 -21.45
C TRP A 152 7.53 14.48 -21.60
N GLN A 153 7.98 13.81 -22.66
CA GLN A 153 9.42 13.63 -22.93
C GLN A 153 10.17 14.94 -23.11
N GLY A 154 9.53 15.95 -23.71
CA GLY A 154 10.11 17.29 -23.89
C GLY A 154 10.31 18.07 -22.59
N ILE A 155 9.58 17.71 -21.52
CA ILE A 155 9.66 18.38 -20.21
C ILE A 155 10.63 17.67 -19.27
N THR A 156 10.75 16.33 -19.39
CA THR A 156 11.58 15.54 -18.50
C THR A 156 13.04 15.67 -18.90
N PRO A 157 13.98 16.10 -18.02
CA PRO A 157 15.40 16.08 -18.32
C PRO A 157 15.78 14.64 -18.68
N ALA A 158 16.54 14.47 -19.76
CA ALA A 158 17.09 13.16 -20.11
C ALA A 158 17.80 12.59 -18.90
N SER A 159 17.36 11.42 -18.41
CA SER A 159 17.99 10.72 -17.29
C SER A 159 19.43 10.41 -17.69
N SER A 160 20.36 11.12 -17.05
CA SER A 160 21.81 10.89 -17.15
C SER A 160 22.21 9.59 -16.44
#